data_7049872babff04ccd1d20218b79dfa97
#
_entry.id   7049872babff04ccd1d20218b79dfa97
#
_cell.length_a   1.000
_cell.length_b   1.000
_cell.length_c   1.000
_cell.angle_alpha   90.00
_cell.angle_beta   90.00
_cell.angle_gamma   90.00
#
_symmetry.space_group_name_H-M   'P 1'
#
loop_
_entity.id
_entity.type
_entity.pdbx_description
1 polymer ?
#
loop_
_entity_poly.entity_id
_entity_poly.type
_entity_poly.pdbx_seq_one_letter_code
_entity_poly.pdbx_strand_id
1 'polypeptide(L)'
;MKSIFHLFLTCIVMLPFGLMAQSPVGTWKMSVPDQNGNMIPLKVNISADGTYAVDFGADGTVENKGKYTVEGEKMTIQDTEGSDCTAQGVYTFKIEGDTLTMTRVSDGCTGRGGPDGVMTMQRG
;
A
#
# COMPACT_ATOMS: atom_id res chain seq x y z
N MET A 1 47.38 11.62 -2.66
CA MET A 1 46.56 11.46 -3.84
C MET A 1 45.73 10.20 -3.81
N LYS A 2 46.37 9.10 -3.59
CA LYS A 2 45.66 7.82 -3.62
C LYS A 2 44.62 7.66 -2.54
N SER A 3 44.85 8.23 -1.39
CA SER A 3 43.92 8.13 -0.27
C SER A 3 42.61 8.85 -0.54
N ILE A 4 42.61 9.80 -1.44
CA ILE A 4 41.41 10.57 -1.75
C ILE A 4 40.39 9.70 -2.43
N PHE A 5 40.79 8.79 -3.27
CA PHE A 5 39.89 7.91 -3.99
C PHE A 5 39.07 7.02 -3.06
N HIS A 6 39.70 6.59 -2.00
CA HIS A 6 39.04 5.71 -1.05
C HIS A 6 37.85 6.40 -0.37
N LEU A 7 38.00 7.69 -0.12
CA LEU A 7 36.93 8.44 0.52
C LEU A 7 35.71 8.54 -0.36
N PHE A 8 35.91 8.73 -1.64
CA PHE A 8 34.77 8.83 -2.56
C PHE A 8 33.97 7.56 -2.61
N LEU A 9 34.64 6.44 -2.66
CA LEU A 9 33.96 5.16 -2.72
C LEU A 9 33.10 4.93 -1.50
N THR A 10 33.60 5.30 -0.35
CA THR A 10 32.85 5.12 0.89
C THR A 10 31.56 5.92 0.87
N CYS A 11 31.62 7.16 0.45
CA CYS A 11 30.43 8.01 0.41
C CYS A 11 29.39 7.46 -0.55
N ILE A 12 29.80 6.99 -1.71
CA ILE A 12 28.87 6.48 -2.71
C ILE A 12 28.14 5.25 -2.20
N VAL A 13 28.82 4.37 -1.51
CA VAL A 13 28.20 3.15 -1.00
C VAL A 13 27.12 3.44 0.04
N MET A 14 27.32 4.47 0.85
CA MET A 14 26.38 4.78 1.91
C MET A 14 25.09 5.43 1.41
N LEU A 15 25.17 6.21 0.37
CA LEU A 15 24.01 6.96 -0.12
C LEU A 15 22.81 6.10 -0.55
N PRO A 16 23.00 5.02 -1.30
CA PRO A 16 21.87 4.24 -1.78
C PRO A 16 20.96 3.70 -0.67
N PHE A 17 21.52 3.35 0.46
CA PHE A 17 20.72 2.76 1.54
C PHE A 17 19.76 3.76 2.15
N GLY A 18 20.16 5.00 2.30
CA GLY A 18 19.32 6.00 2.91
C GLY A 18 18.16 6.43 2.02
N LEU A 19 18.25 6.14 0.73
CA LEU A 19 17.24 6.58 -0.23
C LEU A 19 16.26 5.50 -0.65
N MET A 20 16.44 4.27 -0.17
CA MET A 20 15.55 3.18 -0.55
C MET A 20 14.20 3.35 0.12
N ALA A 21 13.17 3.51 -0.71
CA ALA A 21 11.82 3.54 -0.21
C ALA A 21 11.40 2.15 0.23
N GLN A 22 10.60 2.08 1.27
CA GLN A 22 10.03 0.82 1.70
C GLN A 22 8.94 0.41 0.73
N SER A 23 8.83 -0.90 0.50
CA SER A 23 7.86 -1.45 -0.41
C SER A 23 6.54 -1.75 0.33
N PRO A 24 5.39 -1.48 -0.30
CA PRO A 24 4.11 -1.88 0.27
C PRO A 24 3.81 -3.36 0.13
N VAL A 25 4.70 -4.12 -0.49
CA VAL A 25 4.50 -5.57 -0.66
C VAL A 25 4.41 -6.26 0.69
N GLY A 26 3.43 -7.12 0.84
CA GLY A 26 3.22 -7.87 2.07
C GLY A 26 1.74 -8.03 2.40
N THR A 27 1.49 -8.52 3.60
CA THR A 27 0.14 -8.70 4.12
C THR A 27 -0.14 -7.62 5.15
N TRP A 28 -1.27 -6.97 4.99
CA TRP A 28 -1.68 -5.85 5.84
C TRP A 28 -3.08 -6.10 6.38
N LYS A 29 -3.33 -5.61 7.59
CA LYS A 29 -4.61 -5.77 8.27
C LYS A 29 -5.16 -4.43 8.73
N MET A 30 -6.47 -4.29 8.64
CA MET A 30 -7.20 -3.17 9.22
C MET A 30 -8.60 -3.63 9.58
N SER A 31 -9.37 -2.76 10.22
CA SER A 31 -10.78 -3.00 10.49
C SER A 31 -11.61 -1.94 9.78
N VAL A 32 -12.72 -2.37 9.21
CA VAL A 32 -13.63 -1.47 8.50
C VAL A 32 -15.06 -1.69 9.01
N PRO A 33 -15.92 -0.67 9.02
CA PRO A 33 -17.31 -0.87 9.41
C PRO A 33 -18.09 -1.57 8.29
N ASP A 34 -18.98 -2.47 8.69
CA ASP A 34 -19.92 -3.07 7.77
C ASP A 34 -21.17 -2.17 7.62
N GLN A 35 -22.21 -2.66 6.94
CA GLN A 35 -23.41 -1.88 6.71
C GLN A 35 -24.16 -1.54 7.99
N ASN A 36 -23.95 -2.32 9.04
CA ASN A 36 -24.61 -2.11 10.34
C ASN A 36 -23.74 -1.34 11.31
N GLY A 37 -22.55 -0.88 10.88
CA GLY A 37 -21.62 -0.18 11.73
C GLY A 37 -20.74 -1.09 12.57
N ASN A 38 -20.83 -2.40 12.42
CA ASN A 38 -19.96 -3.33 13.12
C ASN A 38 -18.59 -3.38 12.45
N MET A 39 -17.52 -3.35 13.24
CA MET A 39 -16.17 -3.41 12.70
C MET A 39 -15.85 -4.84 12.31
N ILE A 40 -15.40 -5.03 11.07
CA ILE A 40 -14.95 -6.32 10.57
C ILE A 40 -13.49 -6.23 10.19
N PRO A 41 -12.73 -7.32 10.37
CA PRO A 41 -11.34 -7.34 9.96
C PRO A 41 -11.23 -7.40 8.44
N LEU A 42 -10.20 -6.76 7.92
CA LEU A 42 -9.90 -6.76 6.50
C LEU A 42 -8.43 -7.11 6.33
N LYS A 43 -8.14 -8.00 5.41
CA LYS A 43 -6.78 -8.40 5.12
C LYS A 43 -6.47 -8.11 3.67
N VAL A 44 -5.36 -7.43 3.44
CA VAL A 44 -4.92 -7.06 2.10
C VAL A 44 -3.56 -7.69 1.85
N ASN A 45 -3.46 -8.47 0.78
CA ASN A 45 -2.18 -9.00 0.32
C ASN A 45 -1.74 -8.19 -0.89
N ILE A 46 -0.60 -7.54 -0.79
CA ILE A 46 -0.01 -6.78 -1.87
C ILE A 46 1.18 -7.56 -2.39
N SER A 47 1.10 -8.01 -3.63
CA SER A 47 2.10 -8.88 -4.23
C SER A 47 3.10 -8.10 -5.07
N ALA A 48 4.30 -8.63 -5.19
CA ALA A 48 5.38 -7.98 -5.95
C ALA A 48 5.10 -7.92 -7.45
N ASP A 49 4.17 -8.73 -7.94
CA ASP A 49 3.82 -8.79 -9.36
C ASP A 49 2.87 -7.65 -9.81
N GLY A 50 2.53 -6.73 -8.93
CA GLY A 50 1.64 -5.62 -9.25
C GLY A 50 0.17 -5.91 -9.02
N THR A 51 -0.15 -6.93 -8.25
CA THR A 51 -1.54 -7.27 -7.91
C THR A 51 -1.78 -7.20 -6.41
N TYR A 52 -3.04 -7.06 -6.03
CA TYR A 52 -3.46 -7.15 -4.64
C TYR A 52 -4.74 -7.97 -4.51
N ALA A 53 -4.96 -8.49 -3.33
CA ALA A 53 -6.14 -9.26 -3.01
C ALA A 53 -6.69 -8.81 -1.66
N VAL A 54 -8.00 -8.66 -1.57
CA VAL A 54 -8.67 -8.18 -0.36
C VAL A 54 -9.61 -9.27 0.16
N ASP A 55 -9.40 -9.60 1.43
CA ASP A 55 -10.18 -10.60 2.14
C ASP A 55 -10.98 -9.87 3.21
N PHE A 56 -12.26 -9.62 2.94
CA PHE A 56 -13.17 -9.03 3.91
C PHE A 56 -13.58 -10.08 4.94
N GLY A 57 -13.35 -9.76 6.20
CA GLY A 57 -13.59 -10.70 7.28
C GLY A 57 -12.37 -11.49 7.68
N ALA A 58 -11.29 -11.43 6.91
CA ALA A 58 -10.04 -12.16 7.16
C ALA A 58 -10.30 -13.65 7.40
N ASP A 59 -11.17 -14.23 6.58
CA ASP A 59 -11.64 -15.63 6.74
C ASP A 59 -10.97 -16.60 5.77
N GLY A 60 -10.02 -16.12 4.98
CA GLY A 60 -9.30 -16.92 3.99
C GLY A 60 -9.92 -16.90 2.61
N THR A 61 -11.06 -16.23 2.44
CA THR A 61 -11.74 -16.11 1.15
C THR A 61 -11.51 -14.71 0.59
N VAL A 62 -10.93 -14.62 -0.60
CA VAL A 62 -10.66 -13.34 -1.26
C VAL A 62 -11.91 -12.91 -2.02
N GLU A 63 -12.45 -11.74 -1.67
CA GLU A 63 -13.60 -11.17 -2.35
C GLU A 63 -13.22 -10.24 -3.50
N ASN A 64 -12.19 -9.41 -3.30
CA ASN A 64 -11.76 -8.46 -4.32
C ASN A 64 -10.33 -8.68 -4.72
N LYS A 65 -10.04 -8.45 -6.01
CA LYS A 65 -8.68 -8.44 -6.53
C LYS A 65 -8.47 -7.21 -7.40
N GLY A 66 -7.24 -6.78 -7.49
CA GLY A 66 -6.91 -5.64 -8.33
C GLY A 66 -5.46 -5.60 -8.72
N LYS A 67 -5.11 -4.53 -9.40
CA LYS A 67 -3.74 -4.25 -9.82
C LYS A 67 -3.32 -2.89 -9.30
N TYR A 68 -2.03 -2.71 -9.13
CA TYR A 68 -1.47 -1.45 -8.66
C TYR A 68 -0.14 -1.14 -9.34
N THR A 69 0.19 0.13 -9.33
CA THR A 69 1.51 0.61 -9.72
C THR A 69 2.01 1.56 -8.65
N VAL A 70 3.32 1.67 -8.52
CA VAL A 70 3.97 2.55 -7.55
C VAL A 70 4.94 3.46 -8.28
N GLU A 71 4.84 4.76 -8.03
CA GLU A 71 5.79 5.76 -8.48
C GLU A 71 6.16 6.62 -7.28
N GLY A 72 7.38 6.41 -6.74
CA GLY A 72 7.81 7.13 -5.55
C GLY A 72 6.90 6.81 -4.37
N GLU A 73 6.21 7.83 -3.88
CA GLU A 73 5.29 7.70 -2.75
C GLU A 73 3.83 7.59 -3.17
N LYS A 74 3.57 7.47 -4.47
CA LYS A 74 2.22 7.34 -4.99
C LYS A 74 1.94 5.92 -5.42
N MET A 75 0.73 5.47 -5.11
CA MET A 75 0.22 4.18 -5.53
C MET A 75 -1.08 4.39 -6.27
N THR A 76 -1.18 3.83 -7.46
CA THR A 76 -2.43 3.83 -8.24
C THR A 76 -3.01 2.44 -8.15
N ILE A 77 -4.26 2.34 -7.74
CA ILE A 77 -4.95 1.06 -7.56
C ILE A 77 -6.17 0.99 -8.45
N GLN A 78 -6.53 -0.22 -8.85
CA GLN A 78 -7.72 -0.47 -9.65
C GLN A 78 -8.21 -1.88 -9.41
N ASP A 79 -9.46 -1.99 -8.95
CA ASP A 79 -10.08 -3.30 -8.76
C ASP A 79 -10.37 -3.93 -10.12
N THR A 80 -10.09 -5.22 -10.25
CA THR A 80 -10.31 -5.98 -11.48
C THR A 80 -11.34 -7.07 -11.32
N GLU A 81 -11.57 -7.55 -10.09
CA GLU A 81 -12.52 -8.61 -9.81
C GLU A 81 -13.19 -8.36 -8.47
N GLY A 82 -14.46 -8.71 -8.36
CA GLY A 82 -15.20 -8.70 -7.11
C GLY A 82 -15.75 -7.36 -6.68
N SER A 83 -15.52 -6.31 -7.44
CA SER A 83 -15.98 -4.96 -7.11
C SER A 83 -16.83 -4.42 -8.25
N ASP A 84 -17.90 -3.69 -7.90
CA ASP A 84 -18.76 -3.02 -8.87
C ASP A 84 -18.08 -1.78 -9.47
N CYS A 85 -17.07 -1.26 -8.80
CA CYS A 85 -16.37 -0.07 -9.24
C CYS A 85 -14.94 -0.43 -9.67
N THR A 86 -14.64 -0.23 -10.95
CA THR A 86 -13.32 -0.51 -11.52
C THR A 86 -12.54 0.74 -11.86
N ALA A 87 -12.93 1.88 -11.34
CA ALA A 87 -12.23 3.13 -11.54
C ALA A 87 -10.89 3.14 -10.79
N GLN A 88 -9.97 3.94 -11.26
CA GLN A 88 -8.66 4.06 -10.62
C GLN A 88 -8.72 4.97 -9.40
N GLY A 89 -7.92 4.62 -8.40
CA GLY A 89 -7.68 5.47 -7.25
C GLY A 89 -6.20 5.77 -7.13
N VAL A 90 -5.87 7.00 -6.78
CA VAL A 90 -4.49 7.44 -6.56
C VAL A 90 -4.34 7.82 -5.10
N TYR A 91 -3.34 7.23 -4.46
CA TYR A 91 -3.06 7.42 -3.04
C TYR A 91 -1.59 7.73 -2.85
N THR A 92 -1.27 8.60 -1.90
CA THR A 92 0.09 8.64 -1.37
C THR A 92 0.19 7.59 -0.27
N PHE A 93 1.34 6.99 -0.12
CA PHE A 93 1.52 6.00 0.93
C PHE A 93 2.81 6.23 1.71
N LYS A 94 2.80 5.80 2.95
CA LYS A 94 3.90 5.94 3.86
C LYS A 94 3.99 4.69 4.72
N ILE A 95 5.18 4.15 4.87
CA ILE A 95 5.43 2.99 5.70
C ILE A 95 6.36 3.40 6.82
N GLU A 96 5.91 3.22 8.05
CA GLU A 96 6.69 3.48 9.25
C GLU A 96 6.67 2.22 10.12
N GLY A 97 7.79 1.50 10.16
CA GLY A 97 7.82 0.22 10.83
C GLY A 97 6.83 -0.76 10.23
N ASP A 98 5.86 -1.19 11.02
CA ASP A 98 4.85 -2.14 10.59
C ASP A 98 3.52 -1.48 10.20
N THR A 99 3.51 -0.17 10.04
CA THR A 99 2.30 0.59 9.71
C THR A 99 2.38 1.15 8.30
N LEU A 100 1.34 0.88 7.52
CA LEU A 100 1.16 1.45 6.18
C LEU A 100 -0.01 2.43 6.25
N THR A 101 0.24 3.68 5.88
CA THR A 101 -0.80 4.70 5.80
C THR A 101 -0.97 5.11 4.35
N MET A 102 -2.19 5.05 3.85
CA MET A 102 -2.53 5.47 2.50
C MET A 102 -3.48 6.65 2.58
N THR A 103 -3.17 7.72 1.87
CA THR A 103 -3.99 8.93 1.84
C THR A 103 -4.48 9.18 0.43
N ARG A 104 -5.79 9.31 0.28
CA ARG A 104 -6.41 9.50 -1.03
C ARG A 104 -6.02 10.84 -1.64
N VAL A 105 -5.53 10.79 -2.88
CA VAL A 105 -5.34 11.97 -3.72
C VAL A 105 -6.58 12.16 -4.59
N SER A 106 -7.01 11.09 -5.25
CA SER A 106 -8.22 11.07 -6.05
C SER A 106 -8.69 9.63 -6.16
N ASP A 107 -9.99 9.43 -6.26
CA ASP A 107 -10.54 8.09 -6.44
C ASP A 107 -11.86 8.18 -7.17
N GLY A 108 -11.95 7.44 -8.28
CA GLY A 108 -13.19 7.35 -9.03
C GLY A 108 -14.26 6.50 -8.37
N CYS A 109 -13.89 5.73 -7.34
CA CYS A 109 -14.84 4.89 -6.61
C CYS A 109 -15.26 5.58 -5.32
N THR A 110 -16.54 5.85 -5.20
CA THR A 110 -17.10 6.50 -4.01
C THR A 110 -16.94 5.58 -2.81
N GLY A 111 -16.43 6.15 -1.72
CA GLY A 111 -16.30 5.43 -0.45
C GLY A 111 -15.03 4.61 -0.29
N ARG A 112 -14.28 4.37 -1.36
CA ARG A 112 -13.01 3.66 -1.23
C ARG A 112 -12.02 4.55 -0.48
N GLY A 113 -11.34 3.99 0.50
CA GLY A 113 -10.43 4.73 1.36
C GLY A 113 -11.09 5.36 2.57
N GLY A 114 -12.39 5.14 2.75
CA GLY A 114 -13.13 5.64 3.89
C GLY A 114 -13.56 7.09 3.75
N PRO A 115 -14.32 7.61 4.72
CA PRO A 115 -14.90 8.96 4.63
C PRO A 115 -13.88 10.07 4.69
N ASP A 116 -12.75 9.88 5.37
CA ASP A 116 -11.69 10.88 5.46
C ASP A 116 -10.56 10.64 4.45
N GLY A 117 -10.63 9.54 3.70
CA GLY A 117 -9.64 9.23 2.69
C GLY A 117 -8.31 8.73 3.22
N VAL A 118 -8.25 8.33 4.47
CA VAL A 118 -7.03 7.81 5.10
C VAL A 118 -7.24 6.37 5.54
N MET A 119 -6.37 5.48 5.08
CA MET A 119 -6.37 4.08 5.49
C MET A 119 -5.08 3.79 6.24
N THR A 120 -5.20 3.27 7.45
CA THR A 120 -4.04 2.86 8.25
C THR A 120 -4.11 1.37 8.48
N MET A 121 -3.08 0.67 8.05
CA MET A 121 -3.00 -0.78 8.11
C MET A 121 -1.77 -1.21 8.87
N GLN A 122 -1.87 -2.35 9.52
CA GLN A 122 -0.76 -2.96 10.25
C GLN A 122 -0.29 -4.20 9.52
N ARG A 123 1.01 -4.45 9.56
CA ARG A 123 1.58 -5.63 8.94
C ARG A 123 1.05 -6.87 9.67
N GLY A 124 0.53 -7.80 8.91
CA GLY A 124 -0.09 -8.99 9.48
C GLY A 124 0.65 -10.27 9.27
#